data_cc9f95ff72b6503d1fa2a971c0d9cfd3
#
_entry.id   cc9f95ff72b6503d1fa2a971c0d9cfd3
#
_cell.length_a   1.000
_cell.length_b   1.000
_cell.length_c   1.000
_cell.angle_alpha   90.00
_cell.angle_beta   90.00
_cell.angle_gamma   90.00
#
_symmetry.space_group_name_H-M   'P 1'
#
loop_
_entity.id
_entity.type
_entity.pdbx_description
1 polymer ?
#
loop_
_entity_poly.entity_id
_entity_poly.type
_entity_poly.pdbx_seq_one_letter_code
_entity_poly.pdbx_strand_id
1 'polypeptide(L)'
;MIEKIFEQVKDKWNQTTEQGIKDFIEIPALSPDFDKKWEENGVLLKAVEFAKDWVEKQDIKGLSTKIVQEEGFPPCLYVEIEASEGNTAKESVFLYGHLDKQPPNLGWDEDKGPWKPVVQDGKLYGRGAADDGYSFFCSLSAVKALQELNISHPRCVGLFETCEESGSAHYETYLKHVEEQLGDIGLVVALDSSCGDYDRLWITNSLRGMIGGAIKVEVLKEGVHSGEASGIVPSSFMILRSLLDRVEDSKTGKVIGIPFHTVLTSDILKQ
;
A
#
# COMPACT_ATOMS: atom_id res chain seq x y z
N MET A 1 11.26 -29.03 3.70
CA MET A 1 11.27 -27.79 4.49
C MET A 1 10.19 -26.82 3.99
N ILE A 2 10.23 -26.41 2.74
CA ILE A 2 9.24 -25.46 2.16
C ILE A 2 7.79 -25.95 2.32
N GLU A 3 7.50 -27.22 2.03
CA GLU A 3 6.16 -27.78 2.22
C GLU A 3 5.64 -27.65 3.66
N LYS A 4 6.51 -27.89 4.66
CA LYS A 4 6.12 -27.72 6.08
C LYS A 4 5.81 -26.25 6.41
N ILE A 5 6.59 -25.32 5.87
CA ILE A 5 6.34 -23.88 6.07
C ILE A 5 5.00 -23.53 5.44
N PHE A 6 4.74 -24.00 4.22
CA PHE A 6 3.48 -23.75 3.51
C PHE A 6 2.26 -24.26 4.30
N GLU A 7 2.30 -25.50 4.77
CA GLU A 7 1.22 -26.06 5.61
C GLU A 7 1.04 -25.26 6.90
N GLN A 8 2.13 -24.86 7.56
CA GLN A 8 2.04 -24.05 8.78
C GLN A 8 1.44 -22.67 8.54
N VAL A 9 1.82 -22.01 7.44
CA VAL A 9 1.24 -20.70 7.06
C VAL A 9 -0.25 -20.86 6.72
N LYS A 10 -0.62 -21.94 6.02
CA LYS A 10 -2.01 -22.28 5.73
C LYS A 10 -2.83 -22.51 7.01
N ASP A 11 -2.25 -23.17 7.98
CA ASP A 11 -2.88 -23.36 9.29
C ASP A 11 -3.09 -22.02 10.00
N LYS A 12 -2.11 -21.11 9.96
CA LYS A 12 -2.27 -19.74 10.50
C LYS A 12 -3.36 -18.97 9.76
N TRP A 13 -3.39 -19.06 8.44
CA TRP A 13 -4.46 -18.47 7.65
C TRP A 13 -5.83 -18.89 8.15
N ASN A 14 -6.08 -20.19 8.28
CA ASN A 14 -7.35 -20.74 8.70
C ASN A 14 -7.70 -20.44 10.17
N GLN A 15 -6.70 -20.33 11.05
CA GLN A 15 -6.92 -20.13 12.49
C GLN A 15 -7.18 -18.68 12.86
N THR A 16 -6.43 -17.73 12.30
CA THR A 16 -6.44 -16.34 12.77
C THR A 16 -6.35 -15.30 11.66
N THR A 17 -5.58 -15.55 10.60
CA THR A 17 -5.25 -14.54 9.60
C THR A 17 -6.45 -14.13 8.76
N GLU A 18 -7.20 -15.09 8.23
CA GLU A 18 -8.41 -14.83 7.43
C GLU A 18 -9.44 -14.04 8.23
N GLN A 19 -9.68 -14.43 9.49
CA GLN A 19 -10.62 -13.71 10.32
C GLN A 19 -10.13 -12.30 10.67
N GLY A 20 -8.82 -12.14 10.94
CA GLY A 20 -8.22 -10.82 11.16
C GLY A 20 -8.41 -9.88 9.97
N ILE A 21 -8.21 -10.38 8.75
CA ILE A 21 -8.45 -9.56 7.54
C ILE A 21 -9.95 -9.24 7.38
N LYS A 22 -10.85 -10.19 7.66
CA LYS A 22 -12.29 -9.93 7.63
C LYS A 22 -12.71 -8.83 8.60
N ASP A 23 -12.28 -8.93 9.85
CA ASP A 23 -12.60 -7.93 10.87
C ASP A 23 -11.98 -6.55 10.51
N PHE A 24 -10.79 -6.55 9.91
CA PHE A 24 -10.17 -5.33 9.38
C PHE A 24 -10.97 -4.70 8.24
N ILE A 25 -11.54 -5.49 7.32
CA ILE A 25 -12.39 -4.99 6.21
C ILE A 25 -13.55 -4.16 6.77
N GLU A 26 -14.14 -4.56 7.88
CA GLU A 26 -15.29 -3.88 8.50
C GLU A 26 -14.97 -2.48 9.04
N ILE A 27 -13.69 -2.14 9.20
CA ILE A 27 -13.24 -0.82 9.66
C ILE A 27 -13.12 0.10 8.43
N PRO A 28 -13.95 1.13 8.26
CA PRO A 28 -13.91 2.02 7.09
C PRO A 28 -12.83 3.09 7.21
N ALA A 29 -11.58 2.67 7.36
CA ALA A 29 -10.41 3.52 7.58
C ALA A 29 -9.98 4.21 6.28
N LEU A 30 -10.75 5.18 5.82
CA LEU A 30 -10.42 5.95 4.62
C LEU A 30 -9.16 6.79 4.83
N SER A 31 -8.32 6.84 3.81
CA SER A 31 -7.13 7.70 3.80
C SER A 31 -7.48 9.18 3.96
N PRO A 32 -6.58 10.01 4.51
CA PRO A 32 -6.84 11.43 4.82
C PRO A 32 -7.34 12.28 3.65
N ASP A 33 -6.96 11.98 2.44
CA ASP A 33 -7.45 12.72 1.28
C ASP A 33 -8.93 12.45 0.97
N PHE A 34 -9.43 11.31 1.38
CA PHE A 34 -10.81 10.89 1.16
C PHE A 34 -11.72 11.11 2.35
N ASP A 35 -11.16 11.28 3.55
CA ASP A 35 -11.89 11.64 4.76
C ASP A 35 -11.20 12.79 5.50
N LYS A 36 -11.63 14.01 5.25
CA LYS A 36 -11.06 15.21 5.89
C LYS A 36 -11.36 15.31 7.39
N LYS A 37 -12.16 14.40 7.93
CA LYS A 37 -12.47 14.30 9.36
C LYS A 37 -11.81 13.12 10.04
N TRP A 38 -10.83 12.52 9.42
CA TRP A 38 -10.13 11.34 9.92
C TRP A 38 -9.62 11.50 11.37
N GLU A 39 -9.15 12.70 11.72
CA GLU A 39 -8.67 13.00 13.07
C GLU A 39 -9.83 13.06 14.09
N GLU A 40 -10.95 13.72 13.70
CA GLU A 40 -12.13 13.87 14.58
C GLU A 40 -12.85 12.54 14.81
N ASN A 41 -12.96 11.69 13.79
CA ASN A 41 -13.71 10.42 13.88
C ASN A 41 -12.88 9.26 14.42
N GLY A 42 -11.55 9.37 14.44
CA GLY A 42 -10.63 8.39 15.02
C GLY A 42 -10.60 7.03 14.31
N VAL A 43 -11.15 6.89 13.10
CA VAL A 43 -11.27 5.58 12.43
C VAL A 43 -9.91 5.04 12.00
N LEU A 44 -8.95 5.90 11.60
CA LEU A 44 -7.58 5.47 11.31
C LEU A 44 -6.89 4.93 12.57
N LEU A 45 -7.03 5.62 13.70
CA LEU A 45 -6.49 5.13 14.97
C LEU A 45 -7.11 3.79 15.37
N LYS A 46 -8.43 3.64 15.19
CA LYS A 46 -9.11 2.36 15.42
C LYS A 46 -8.54 1.22 14.57
N ALA A 47 -8.18 1.48 13.30
CA ALA A 47 -7.56 0.48 12.44
C ALA A 47 -6.17 0.06 12.95
N VAL A 48 -5.36 1.04 13.39
CA VAL A 48 -4.04 0.80 13.97
C VAL A 48 -4.12 0.05 15.30
N GLU A 49 -5.04 0.45 16.19
CA GLU A 49 -5.28 -0.24 17.45
C GLU A 49 -5.77 -1.69 17.24
N PHE A 50 -6.66 -1.88 16.27
CA PHE A 50 -7.11 -3.22 15.89
C PHE A 50 -5.95 -4.10 15.40
N ALA A 51 -5.10 -3.58 14.52
CA ALA A 51 -3.93 -4.30 14.03
C ALA A 51 -2.95 -4.65 15.18
N LYS A 52 -2.67 -3.67 16.06
CA LYS A 52 -1.85 -3.87 17.25
C LYS A 52 -2.43 -4.97 18.14
N ASP A 53 -3.70 -4.88 18.50
CA ASP A 53 -4.38 -5.86 19.35
C ASP A 53 -4.39 -7.26 18.73
N TRP A 54 -4.55 -7.33 17.39
CA TRP A 54 -4.51 -8.61 16.69
C TRP A 54 -3.13 -9.27 16.79
N VAL A 55 -2.05 -8.52 16.50
CA VAL A 55 -0.71 -9.12 16.52
C VAL A 55 -0.25 -9.49 17.93
N GLU A 56 -0.60 -8.72 18.94
CA GLU A 56 -0.27 -9.02 20.33
C GLU A 56 -0.92 -10.32 20.83
N LYS A 57 -2.06 -10.73 20.24
CA LYS A 57 -2.73 -12.00 20.52
C LYS A 57 -2.10 -13.20 19.79
N GLN A 58 -1.18 -12.99 18.84
CA GLN A 58 -0.58 -14.10 18.09
C GLN A 58 0.53 -14.84 18.85
N ASP A 59 0.90 -14.41 20.05
CA ASP A 59 1.97 -15.02 20.86
C ASP A 59 3.29 -15.16 20.06
N ILE A 60 3.68 -14.09 19.36
CA ILE A 60 4.95 -14.01 18.64
C ILE A 60 6.05 -13.70 19.67
N LYS A 61 7.08 -14.55 19.73
CA LYS A 61 8.20 -14.38 20.67
C LYS A 61 9.03 -13.15 20.26
N GLY A 62 9.39 -12.35 21.26
CA GLY A 62 10.21 -11.14 21.05
C GLY A 62 9.44 -9.98 20.38
N LEU A 63 8.11 -10.06 20.32
CA LEU A 63 7.27 -8.99 19.76
C LEU A 63 7.24 -7.78 20.69
N SER A 64 7.41 -6.62 20.12
CA SER A 64 7.03 -5.33 20.69
C SER A 64 6.30 -4.46 19.66
N THR A 65 5.38 -3.63 20.13
CA THR A 65 4.55 -2.76 19.28
C THR A 65 4.48 -1.36 19.85
N LYS A 66 4.41 -0.37 18.97
CA LYS A 66 4.26 1.04 19.34
C LYS A 66 3.41 1.77 18.30
N ILE A 67 2.38 2.47 18.76
CA ILE A 67 1.67 3.43 17.90
C ILE A 67 2.50 4.71 17.88
N VAL A 68 2.91 5.12 16.69
CA VAL A 68 3.60 6.38 16.42
C VAL A 68 2.57 7.37 15.91
N GLN A 69 2.36 8.43 16.66
CA GLN A 69 1.38 9.46 16.33
C GLN A 69 1.87 10.82 16.82
N GLU A 70 1.77 11.82 15.97
CA GLU A 70 1.93 13.23 16.28
C GLU A 70 0.63 13.97 16.02
N GLU A 71 0.47 15.15 16.64
CA GLU A 71 -0.67 16.01 16.38
C GLU A 71 -0.71 16.44 14.90
N GLY A 72 -1.85 16.25 14.24
CA GLY A 72 -2.04 16.55 12.82
C GLY A 72 -1.47 15.50 11.86
N PHE A 73 -0.91 14.39 12.36
CA PHE A 73 -0.40 13.30 11.55
C PHE A 73 -1.25 12.03 11.73
N PRO A 74 -1.56 11.30 10.66
CA PRO A 74 -2.24 10.03 10.76
C PRO A 74 -1.42 9.03 11.61
N PRO A 75 -2.04 8.13 12.37
CA PRO A 75 -1.29 7.17 13.18
C PRO A 75 -0.55 6.13 12.34
N CYS A 76 0.59 5.66 12.83
CA CYS A 76 1.37 4.59 12.23
C CYS A 76 1.68 3.51 13.28
N LEU A 77 1.66 2.24 12.90
CA LEU A 77 2.04 1.13 13.77
C LEU A 77 3.48 0.72 13.51
N TYR A 78 4.33 0.85 14.51
CA TYR A 78 5.66 0.22 14.54
C TYR A 78 5.57 -1.15 15.20
N VAL A 79 6.20 -2.12 14.58
CA VAL A 79 6.32 -3.51 15.07
C VAL A 79 7.79 -3.90 15.08
N GLU A 80 8.23 -4.56 16.14
CA GLU A 80 9.55 -5.15 16.22
C GLU A 80 9.44 -6.58 16.71
N ILE A 81 10.19 -7.49 16.12
CA ILE A 81 10.30 -8.89 16.53
C ILE A 81 11.79 -9.20 16.63
N GLU A 82 12.24 -9.58 17.80
CA GLU A 82 13.64 -9.97 18.02
C GLU A 82 14.05 -11.15 17.13
N ALA A 83 15.33 -11.21 16.78
CA ALA A 83 15.87 -12.37 16.07
C ALA A 83 15.70 -13.65 16.90
N SER A 84 15.52 -14.76 16.21
CA SER A 84 15.51 -16.07 16.88
C SER A 84 16.81 -16.29 17.65
N GLU A 85 16.74 -16.97 18.79
CA GLU A 85 17.92 -17.34 19.57
C GLU A 85 18.97 -18.05 18.72
N GLY A 86 20.21 -17.55 18.81
CA GLY A 86 21.34 -18.07 18.00
C GLY A 86 21.36 -17.63 16.54
N ASN A 87 20.45 -16.78 16.09
CA ASN A 87 20.55 -16.13 14.80
C ASN A 87 21.72 -15.14 14.75
N THR A 88 22.56 -15.20 13.72
CA THR A 88 23.78 -14.38 13.60
C THR A 88 23.68 -13.29 12.53
N ALA A 89 22.50 -13.13 11.90
CA ALA A 89 22.29 -12.05 10.94
C ALA A 89 22.42 -10.68 11.64
N LYS A 90 23.17 -9.79 11.03
CA LYS A 90 23.33 -8.42 11.53
C LYS A 90 22.25 -7.49 11.01
N GLU A 91 21.76 -7.80 9.81
CA GLU A 91 20.74 -7.03 9.13
C GLU A 91 19.35 -7.53 9.50
N SER A 92 18.42 -6.60 9.58
CA SER A 92 17.01 -6.85 9.84
C SER A 92 16.20 -6.97 8.54
N VAL A 93 15.06 -7.63 8.61
CA VAL A 93 14.03 -7.58 7.59
C VAL A 93 13.06 -6.45 7.93
N PHE A 94 12.83 -5.55 6.97
CA PHE A 94 11.85 -4.49 7.11
C PHE A 94 10.54 -4.90 6.44
N LEU A 95 9.45 -4.83 7.19
CA LEU A 95 8.10 -5.15 6.74
C LEU A 95 7.34 -3.84 6.50
N TYR A 96 6.89 -3.62 5.28
CA TYR A 96 6.10 -2.46 4.92
C TYR A 96 4.66 -2.85 4.58
N GLY A 97 3.73 -1.98 4.89
CA GLY A 97 2.33 -2.04 4.48
C GLY A 97 1.55 -0.85 4.98
N HIS A 98 0.28 -0.75 4.57
CA HIS A 98 -0.59 0.31 5.04
C HIS A 98 -1.95 -0.20 5.52
N LEU A 99 -2.60 0.59 6.37
CA LEU A 99 -3.86 0.24 7.03
C LEU A 99 -4.99 1.21 6.68
N ASP A 100 -4.71 2.25 5.91
CA ASP A 100 -5.72 3.10 5.30
C ASP A 100 -6.26 2.49 4.00
N LYS A 101 -7.31 3.06 3.47
CA LYS A 101 -8.08 2.47 2.38
C LYS A 101 -8.55 3.52 1.39
N GLN A 102 -8.66 3.12 0.13
CA GLN A 102 -9.38 3.83 -0.93
C GLN A 102 -10.88 3.96 -0.60
N PRO A 103 -11.58 4.92 -1.23
CA PRO A 103 -13.03 5.02 -1.16
C PRO A 103 -13.75 3.73 -1.51
N PRO A 104 -15.00 3.55 -1.03
CA PRO A 104 -15.77 2.33 -1.23
C PRO A 104 -16.00 1.98 -2.70
N ASN A 105 -15.99 2.95 -3.62
CA ASN A 105 -16.37 2.81 -5.03
C ASN A 105 -17.80 2.30 -5.24
N LEU A 106 -18.24 2.27 -6.49
CA LEU A 106 -19.52 1.75 -6.92
C LEU A 106 -19.32 0.46 -7.72
N GLY A 107 -20.40 -0.31 -7.91
CA GLY A 107 -20.39 -1.49 -8.76
C GLY A 107 -20.09 -2.80 -8.03
N TRP A 108 -20.20 -2.83 -6.71
CA TRP A 108 -20.19 -4.09 -5.96
C TRP A 108 -21.41 -4.95 -6.33
N ASP A 109 -21.20 -6.26 -6.38
CA ASP A 109 -22.31 -7.22 -6.53
C ASP A 109 -23.27 -7.09 -5.33
N GLU A 110 -24.54 -7.47 -5.51
CA GLU A 110 -25.59 -7.30 -4.49
C GLU A 110 -25.28 -7.98 -3.14
N ASP A 111 -24.56 -9.09 -3.17
CA ASP A 111 -24.16 -9.86 -1.98
C ASP A 111 -22.85 -9.37 -1.36
N LYS A 112 -22.11 -8.48 -2.02
CA LYS A 112 -20.79 -7.94 -1.62
C LYS A 112 -20.87 -6.46 -1.27
N GLY A 113 -19.81 -5.95 -0.67
CA GLY A 113 -19.70 -4.53 -0.33
C GLY A 113 -18.33 -4.18 0.21
N PRO A 114 -17.98 -2.87 0.24
CA PRO A 114 -16.65 -2.44 0.65
C PRO A 114 -16.30 -2.85 2.09
N TRP A 115 -17.27 -2.75 3.00
CA TRP A 115 -17.09 -3.01 4.44
C TRP A 115 -17.77 -4.30 4.90
N LYS A 116 -18.09 -5.17 3.94
CA LYS A 116 -18.72 -6.46 4.17
C LYS A 116 -17.81 -7.56 3.64
N PRO A 117 -17.04 -8.24 4.52
CA PRO A 117 -16.16 -9.32 4.09
C PRO A 117 -16.97 -10.52 3.62
N VAL A 118 -16.73 -10.97 2.42
CA VAL A 118 -17.40 -12.16 1.83
C VAL A 118 -16.35 -13.10 1.28
N VAL A 119 -16.43 -14.38 1.67
CA VAL A 119 -15.64 -15.44 1.04
C VAL A 119 -16.52 -16.21 0.08
N GLN A 120 -16.14 -16.22 -1.18
CA GLN A 120 -16.86 -16.95 -2.23
C GLN A 120 -15.85 -17.57 -3.20
N ASP A 121 -16.01 -18.84 -3.51
CA ASP A 121 -15.16 -19.59 -4.44
C ASP A 121 -13.66 -19.48 -4.13
N GLY A 122 -13.31 -19.52 -2.84
CA GLY A 122 -11.93 -19.42 -2.35
C GLY A 122 -11.32 -18.01 -2.42
N LYS A 123 -12.12 -16.98 -2.67
CA LYS A 123 -11.70 -15.58 -2.73
C LYS A 123 -12.37 -14.75 -1.65
N LEU A 124 -11.59 -13.92 -0.97
CA LEU A 124 -12.10 -12.94 0.00
C LEU A 124 -12.33 -11.59 -0.70
N TYR A 125 -13.54 -11.09 -0.59
CA TYR A 125 -13.96 -9.79 -1.13
C TYR A 125 -14.16 -8.78 -0.01
N GLY A 126 -13.66 -7.57 -0.20
CA GLY A 126 -13.80 -6.42 0.70
C GLY A 126 -12.74 -5.36 0.43
N ARG A 127 -13.04 -4.09 0.70
CA ARG A 127 -12.10 -2.99 0.54
C ARG A 127 -10.99 -3.08 1.59
N GLY A 128 -9.72 -2.95 1.15
CA GLY A 128 -8.55 -3.03 2.03
C GLY A 128 -8.09 -4.46 2.33
N ALA A 129 -8.66 -5.50 1.68
CA ALA A 129 -8.20 -6.87 1.85
C ALA A 129 -6.88 -7.13 1.14
N ALA A 130 -6.81 -6.81 -0.15
CA ALA A 130 -5.64 -7.00 -1.01
C ALA A 130 -4.79 -5.73 -1.15
N ASP A 131 -5.37 -4.60 -0.85
CA ASP A 131 -4.77 -3.28 -0.88
C ASP A 131 -5.13 -2.54 0.42
N ASP A 132 -4.30 -2.59 1.48
CA ASP A 132 -3.11 -3.47 1.62
C ASP A 132 -3.16 -4.27 2.94
N GLY A 133 -4.34 -4.40 3.56
CA GLY A 133 -4.48 -5.05 4.87
C GLY A 133 -3.77 -6.40 4.98
N TYR A 134 -3.77 -7.21 3.91
CA TYR A 134 -3.14 -8.53 3.95
C TYR A 134 -1.64 -8.48 4.24
N SER A 135 -0.93 -7.42 3.86
CA SER A 135 0.51 -7.29 4.09
C SER A 135 0.87 -7.39 5.57
N PHE A 136 0.13 -6.69 6.42
CA PHE A 136 0.29 -6.75 7.86
C PHE A 136 0.04 -8.17 8.39
N PHE A 137 -1.14 -8.71 8.13
CA PHE A 137 -1.55 -10.00 8.71
C PHE A 137 -0.69 -11.16 8.19
N CYS A 138 -0.39 -11.20 6.90
CA CYS A 138 0.40 -12.27 6.29
C CYS A 138 1.87 -12.23 6.70
N SER A 139 2.49 -11.05 6.72
CA SER A 139 3.89 -10.90 7.14
C SER A 139 4.11 -11.42 8.57
N LEU A 140 3.24 -11.04 9.50
CA LEU A 140 3.37 -11.43 10.89
C LEU A 140 3.00 -12.91 11.12
N SER A 141 2.01 -13.43 10.38
CA SER A 141 1.69 -14.86 10.38
C SER A 141 2.85 -15.71 9.84
N ALA A 142 3.59 -15.22 8.86
CA ALA A 142 4.77 -15.90 8.33
C ALA A 142 5.88 -16.00 9.39
N VAL A 143 6.18 -14.92 10.12
CA VAL A 143 7.16 -14.95 11.21
C VAL A 143 6.70 -15.90 12.32
N LYS A 144 5.43 -15.85 12.70
CA LYS A 144 4.87 -16.80 13.69
C LYS A 144 5.02 -18.26 13.24
N ALA A 145 4.74 -18.57 11.97
CA ALA A 145 4.90 -19.90 11.42
C ALA A 145 6.36 -20.39 11.49
N LEU A 146 7.33 -19.53 11.20
CA LEU A 146 8.75 -19.86 11.34
C LEU A 146 9.10 -20.21 12.78
N GLN A 147 8.63 -19.41 13.75
CA GLN A 147 8.86 -19.64 15.19
C GLN A 147 8.27 -20.98 15.66
N GLU A 148 7.05 -21.31 15.25
CA GLU A 148 6.39 -22.57 15.59
C GLU A 148 7.09 -23.80 15.00
N LEU A 149 7.71 -23.64 13.85
CA LEU A 149 8.54 -24.68 13.22
C LEU A 149 9.99 -24.73 13.74
N ASN A 150 10.35 -23.86 14.69
CA ASN A 150 11.71 -23.65 15.16
C ASN A 150 12.71 -23.36 14.02
N ILE A 151 12.26 -22.61 13.02
CA ILE A 151 13.10 -22.11 11.93
C ILE A 151 13.62 -20.74 12.33
N SER A 152 14.95 -20.59 12.30
CA SER A 152 15.61 -19.34 12.66
C SER A 152 15.25 -18.22 11.67
N HIS A 153 14.92 -17.05 12.21
CA HIS A 153 14.69 -15.83 11.44
C HIS A 153 15.51 -14.66 12.00
N PRO A 154 15.93 -13.70 11.18
CA PRO A 154 16.59 -12.47 11.66
C PRO A 154 15.59 -11.59 12.42
N ARG A 155 16.09 -10.53 13.02
CA ARG A 155 15.23 -9.47 13.55
C ARG A 155 14.33 -8.91 12.44
N CYS A 156 13.06 -8.70 12.75
CA CYS A 156 12.10 -8.07 11.84
C CYS A 156 11.61 -6.76 12.46
N VAL A 157 11.55 -5.71 11.66
CA VAL A 157 10.97 -4.43 12.03
C VAL A 157 9.94 -4.04 11.00
N GLY A 158 8.86 -3.38 11.38
CA GLY A 158 7.80 -3.00 10.46
C GLY A 158 7.23 -1.63 10.76
N LEU A 159 6.85 -0.91 9.70
CA LEU A 159 6.05 0.30 9.76
C LEU A 159 4.81 0.13 8.87
N PHE A 160 3.65 0.27 9.51
CA PHE A 160 2.36 0.16 8.84
C PHE A 160 1.62 1.49 8.99
N GLU A 161 1.63 2.26 7.91
CA GLU A 161 1.10 3.61 7.88
C GLU A 161 -0.43 3.67 7.64
N THR A 162 -1.01 4.85 7.76
CA THR A 162 -2.43 5.10 7.47
C THR A 162 -2.63 6.33 6.57
N CYS A 163 -1.71 6.56 5.62
CA CYS A 163 -1.83 7.63 4.63
C CYS A 163 -1.19 7.29 3.28
N GLU A 164 -0.99 6.01 2.97
CA GLU A 164 -0.41 5.56 1.71
C GLU A 164 -1.27 6.00 0.53
N GLU A 165 -2.55 5.79 0.60
CA GLU A 165 -3.55 6.11 -0.41
C GLU A 165 -3.77 7.62 -0.62
N SER A 166 -3.12 8.43 0.22
CA SER A 166 -2.99 9.89 0.11
C SER A 166 -1.55 10.32 -0.23
N GLY A 167 -0.69 9.38 -0.65
CA GLY A 167 0.67 9.63 -1.12
C GLY A 167 1.76 9.63 -0.05
N SER A 168 1.54 9.01 1.11
CA SER A 168 2.55 8.79 2.17
C SER A 168 3.29 10.05 2.64
N ALA A 169 2.60 11.19 2.68
CA ALA A 169 3.21 12.49 2.92
C ALA A 169 4.00 12.58 4.26
N HIS A 170 3.69 11.68 5.20
CA HIS A 170 4.27 11.69 6.55
C HIS A 170 5.23 10.53 6.81
N TYR A 171 5.47 9.66 5.83
CA TYR A 171 6.23 8.43 6.03
C TYR A 171 7.67 8.68 6.48
N GLU A 172 8.34 9.69 5.91
CA GLU A 172 9.68 10.08 6.35
C GLU A 172 9.73 10.52 7.82
N THR A 173 8.65 11.14 8.30
CA THR A 173 8.55 11.55 9.71
C THR A 173 8.47 10.34 10.62
N TYR A 174 7.67 9.33 10.27
CA TYR A 174 7.60 8.08 11.04
C TYR A 174 8.93 7.34 11.04
N LEU A 175 9.62 7.27 9.91
CA LEU A 175 10.96 6.68 9.84
C LEU A 175 11.93 7.36 10.81
N LYS A 176 11.94 8.69 10.89
CA LYS A 176 12.78 9.46 11.83
C LYS A 176 12.46 9.16 13.29
N HIS A 177 11.16 8.92 13.63
CA HIS A 177 10.76 8.57 14.99
C HIS A 177 11.25 7.21 15.47
N VAL A 178 11.58 6.32 14.55
CA VAL A 178 12.04 4.96 14.82
C VAL A 178 13.42 4.67 14.24
N GLU A 179 14.14 5.70 13.77
CA GLU A 179 15.43 5.57 13.08
C GLU A 179 16.45 4.77 13.91
N GLU A 180 16.56 5.07 15.20
CA GLU A 180 17.48 4.35 16.10
C GLU A 180 17.08 2.87 16.28
N GLN A 181 15.78 2.57 16.19
CA GLN A 181 15.24 1.22 16.33
C GLN A 181 15.33 0.42 15.04
N LEU A 182 15.41 1.04 13.86
CA LEU A 182 15.46 0.32 12.58
C LEU A 182 16.73 -0.52 12.46
N GLY A 183 17.89 0.05 12.81
CA GLY A 183 19.18 -0.62 12.60
C GLY A 183 19.50 -0.81 11.13
N ASP A 184 20.38 -1.76 10.83
CA ASP A 184 20.77 -2.11 9.46
C ASP A 184 19.67 -2.97 8.81
N ILE A 185 19.15 -2.53 7.67
CA ILE A 185 18.12 -3.23 6.90
C ILE A 185 18.75 -3.95 5.70
N GLY A 186 18.65 -5.27 5.66
CA GLY A 186 19.16 -6.10 4.56
C GLY A 186 18.10 -6.49 3.53
N LEU A 187 16.83 -6.49 3.93
CA LEU A 187 15.71 -6.85 3.05
C LEU A 187 14.48 -6.02 3.42
N VAL A 188 13.83 -5.46 2.40
CA VAL A 188 12.50 -4.84 2.53
C VAL A 188 11.47 -5.76 1.88
N VAL A 189 10.42 -6.09 2.62
CA VAL A 189 9.26 -6.85 2.14
C VAL A 189 8.05 -5.92 2.13
N ALA A 190 7.58 -5.59 0.94
CA ALA A 190 6.34 -4.87 0.70
C ALA A 190 5.42 -5.78 -0.10
N LEU A 191 4.26 -6.12 0.44
CA LEU A 191 3.31 -7.02 -0.22
C LEU A 191 2.25 -6.27 -1.03
N ASP A 192 2.32 -4.96 -1.04
CA ASP A 192 1.42 -4.05 -1.76
C ASP A 192 1.64 -4.13 -3.28
N SER A 193 1.19 -5.24 -3.86
CA SER A 193 1.35 -5.51 -5.30
C SER A 193 0.22 -6.41 -5.79
N SER A 194 -0.33 -6.08 -6.94
CA SER A 194 -1.32 -6.93 -7.61
C SER A 194 -0.67 -8.17 -8.25
N CYS A 195 -1.47 -9.19 -8.50
CA CYS A 195 -1.06 -10.39 -9.23
C CYS A 195 -1.73 -10.47 -10.60
N GLY A 196 -1.06 -11.11 -11.56
CA GLY A 196 -1.61 -11.35 -12.90
C GLY A 196 -2.59 -12.55 -12.95
N ASP A 197 -2.45 -13.49 -12.04
CA ASP A 197 -3.34 -14.63 -11.81
C ASP A 197 -3.18 -15.17 -10.37
N TYR A 198 -4.03 -16.13 -9.98
CA TYR A 198 -4.01 -16.74 -8.64
C TYR A 198 -3.23 -18.06 -8.56
N ASP A 199 -2.66 -18.51 -9.65
CA ASP A 199 -1.97 -19.82 -9.73
C ASP A 199 -0.45 -19.71 -9.56
N ARG A 200 0.10 -18.49 -9.65
CA ARG A 200 1.53 -18.21 -9.58
C ARG A 200 1.85 -17.11 -8.58
N LEU A 201 3.02 -17.23 -7.95
CA LEU A 201 3.58 -16.11 -7.19
C LEU A 201 4.12 -15.06 -8.17
N TRP A 202 3.58 -13.85 -8.06
CA TRP A 202 4.03 -12.68 -8.80
C TRP A 202 4.94 -11.83 -7.93
N ILE A 203 6.12 -11.51 -8.42
CA ILE A 203 7.09 -10.68 -7.73
C ILE A 203 7.35 -9.44 -8.60
N THR A 204 7.05 -8.26 -8.05
CA THR A 204 7.39 -6.99 -8.67
C THR A 204 8.85 -6.70 -8.38
N ASN A 205 9.68 -6.69 -9.41
CA ASN A 205 11.13 -6.48 -9.29
C ASN A 205 11.58 -5.09 -9.76
N SER A 206 10.67 -4.29 -10.31
CA SER A 206 10.93 -2.91 -10.72
C SER A 206 9.63 -2.12 -10.83
N LEU A 207 9.72 -0.81 -10.61
CA LEU A 207 8.60 0.10 -10.75
C LEU A 207 8.92 1.16 -11.82
N ARG A 208 7.89 1.57 -12.57
CA ARG A 208 8.00 2.75 -13.43
C ARG A 208 8.06 4.02 -12.58
N GLY A 209 8.77 5.04 -13.06
CA GLY A 209 8.64 6.38 -12.53
C GLY A 209 7.28 7.00 -12.89
N MET A 210 6.87 7.98 -12.11
CA MET A 210 5.67 8.76 -12.35
C MET A 210 5.98 10.25 -12.19
N ILE A 211 5.41 11.06 -13.06
CA ILE A 211 5.34 12.51 -12.91
C ILE A 211 3.93 12.96 -13.22
N GLY A 212 3.36 13.77 -12.37
CA GLY A 212 2.01 14.30 -12.53
C GLY A 212 1.97 15.81 -12.36
N GLY A 213 0.95 16.44 -12.93
CA GLY A 213 0.76 17.88 -12.81
C GLY A 213 -0.54 18.33 -13.47
N ALA A 214 -0.83 19.62 -13.35
CA ALA A 214 -1.98 20.25 -13.99
C ALA A 214 -1.52 21.29 -15.01
N ILE A 215 -2.14 21.29 -16.19
CA ILE A 215 -1.93 22.31 -17.20
C ILE A 215 -3.16 23.22 -17.20
N LYS A 216 -2.97 24.49 -16.87
CA LYS A 216 -4.02 25.51 -16.93
C LYS A 216 -3.76 26.46 -18.10
N VAL A 217 -4.79 26.67 -18.96
CA VAL A 217 -4.73 27.62 -20.06
C VAL A 217 -5.83 28.67 -19.88
N GLU A 218 -5.43 29.91 -19.68
CA GLU A 218 -6.30 31.07 -19.59
C GLU A 218 -5.97 32.03 -20.73
N VAL A 219 -6.98 32.40 -21.52
CA VAL A 219 -6.84 33.31 -22.66
C VAL A 219 -7.44 34.69 -22.38
N LEU A 220 -8.52 34.72 -21.58
CA LEU A 220 -9.25 35.90 -21.18
C LEU A 220 -9.52 35.86 -19.66
N LYS A 221 -9.65 37.06 -19.06
CA LYS A 221 -10.06 37.17 -17.64
C LYS A 221 -11.56 36.93 -17.43
N GLU A 222 -12.36 37.22 -18.46
CA GLU A 222 -13.82 37.12 -18.43
C GLU A 222 -14.31 36.46 -19.73
N GLY A 223 -15.46 35.79 -19.65
CA GLY A 223 -16.13 35.21 -20.81
C GLY A 223 -16.62 36.27 -21.76
N VAL A 224 -16.56 36.00 -23.07
CA VAL A 224 -17.05 36.87 -24.13
C VAL A 224 -18.04 36.14 -25.02
N HIS A 225 -18.88 36.87 -25.71
CA HIS A 225 -19.84 36.29 -26.65
C HIS A 225 -19.11 35.63 -27.83
N SER A 226 -19.45 34.39 -28.12
CA SER A 226 -18.75 33.60 -29.17
C SER A 226 -18.82 34.22 -30.54
N GLY A 227 -19.92 34.91 -30.93
CA GLY A 227 -20.08 35.61 -32.20
C GLY A 227 -19.13 36.78 -32.36
N GLU A 228 -18.62 37.36 -31.30
CA GLU A 228 -17.65 38.48 -31.32
C GLU A 228 -16.22 37.97 -31.24
N ALA A 229 -15.98 36.86 -30.57
CA ALA A 229 -14.65 36.35 -30.25
C ALA A 229 -14.15 35.30 -31.25
N SER A 230 -15.05 34.60 -31.94
CA SER A 230 -14.65 33.50 -32.85
C SER A 230 -13.74 34.00 -33.98
N GLY A 231 -12.58 33.35 -34.11
CA GLY A 231 -11.55 33.71 -35.09
C GLY A 231 -10.65 34.88 -34.65
N ILE A 232 -10.95 35.57 -33.56
CA ILE A 232 -10.15 36.68 -33.01
C ILE A 232 -9.42 36.24 -31.74
N VAL A 233 -10.15 35.63 -30.80
CA VAL A 233 -9.58 35.12 -29.54
C VAL A 233 -9.15 33.66 -29.73
N PRO A 234 -7.91 33.30 -29.41
CA PRO A 234 -7.46 31.91 -29.49
C PRO A 234 -8.28 30.99 -28.58
N SER A 235 -8.60 29.80 -29.06
CA SER A 235 -9.27 28.78 -28.23
C SER A 235 -8.32 28.21 -27.20
N SER A 236 -8.67 28.27 -25.91
CA SER A 236 -7.92 27.65 -24.81
C SER A 236 -7.77 26.13 -25.01
N PHE A 237 -8.80 25.46 -25.55
CA PHE A 237 -8.74 24.04 -25.91
C PHE A 237 -7.73 23.72 -27.02
N MET A 238 -7.61 24.57 -28.01
CA MET A 238 -6.59 24.38 -29.08
C MET A 238 -5.19 24.55 -28.52
N ILE A 239 -4.98 25.55 -27.65
CA ILE A 239 -3.68 25.76 -27.00
C ILE A 239 -3.36 24.56 -26.09
N LEU A 240 -4.30 24.12 -25.25
CA LEU A 240 -4.11 22.96 -24.41
C LEU A 240 -3.73 21.71 -25.21
N ARG A 241 -4.46 21.43 -26.30
CA ARG A 241 -4.15 20.31 -27.20
C ARG A 241 -2.76 20.43 -27.81
N SER A 242 -2.38 21.62 -28.28
CA SER A 242 -1.04 21.86 -28.81
C SER A 242 0.08 21.68 -27.77
N LEU A 243 -0.20 21.92 -26.47
CA LEU A 243 0.74 21.65 -25.37
C LEU A 243 0.83 20.15 -25.08
N LEU A 244 -0.30 19.45 -25.06
CA LEU A 244 -0.33 17.99 -24.86
C LEU A 244 0.37 17.25 -26.02
N ASP A 245 0.21 17.68 -27.27
CA ASP A 245 0.89 17.11 -28.44
C ASP A 245 2.43 17.21 -28.37
N ARG A 246 2.98 18.03 -27.46
CA ARG A 246 4.43 18.07 -27.18
C ARG A 246 4.88 17.02 -26.17
N VAL A 247 3.94 16.46 -25.43
CA VAL A 247 4.20 15.47 -24.39
C VAL A 247 3.87 14.06 -24.88
N GLU A 248 2.80 13.94 -25.66
CA GLU A 248 2.30 12.67 -26.15
C GLU A 248 1.85 12.76 -27.59
N ASP A 249 2.20 11.77 -28.40
CA ASP A 249 1.67 11.60 -29.77
C ASP A 249 0.23 11.10 -29.66
N SER A 250 -0.72 11.97 -29.99
CA SER A 250 -2.17 11.68 -29.89
C SER A 250 -2.66 10.54 -30.80
N LYS A 251 -1.88 10.08 -31.78
CA LYS A 251 -2.23 8.98 -32.68
C LYS A 251 -1.78 7.62 -32.15
N THR A 252 -0.65 7.60 -31.47
CA THR A 252 -0.01 6.36 -30.99
C THR A 252 -0.06 6.18 -29.49
N GLY A 253 -0.39 7.24 -28.73
CA GLY A 253 -0.30 7.26 -27.27
C GLY A 253 1.14 7.21 -26.73
N LYS A 254 2.13 7.44 -27.61
CA LYS A 254 3.53 7.40 -27.20
C LYS A 254 3.94 8.72 -26.57
N VAL A 255 4.45 8.65 -25.35
CA VAL A 255 5.05 9.81 -24.66
C VAL A 255 6.32 10.23 -25.41
N ILE A 256 6.46 11.55 -25.65
CA ILE A 256 7.56 12.13 -26.40
C ILE A 256 8.68 12.48 -25.42
N GLY A 257 9.89 12.04 -25.73
CA GLY A 257 11.09 12.39 -24.98
C GLY A 257 11.83 11.16 -24.42
N ILE A 258 13.14 11.15 -24.65
CA ILE A 258 14.02 10.03 -24.24
C ILE A 258 13.95 9.71 -22.75
N PRO A 259 13.89 10.70 -21.81
CA PRO A 259 13.86 10.39 -20.39
C PRO A 259 12.64 9.58 -19.91
N PHE A 260 11.57 9.54 -20.71
CA PHE A 260 10.34 8.81 -20.37
C PHE A 260 10.32 7.37 -20.90
N HIS A 261 11.39 6.92 -21.51
CA HIS A 261 11.48 5.57 -22.08
C HIS A 261 12.56 4.76 -21.39
N THR A 262 12.18 3.61 -20.85
CA THR A 262 13.12 2.65 -20.29
C THR A 262 13.62 1.70 -21.39
N VAL A 263 14.92 1.49 -21.45
CA VAL A 263 15.50 0.46 -22.28
C VAL A 263 15.46 -0.85 -21.52
N LEU A 264 14.64 -1.79 -21.99
CA LEU A 264 14.61 -3.14 -21.43
C LEU A 264 15.90 -3.87 -21.82
N THR A 265 16.73 -4.17 -20.83
CA THR A 265 17.95 -4.94 -21.03
C THR A 265 17.61 -6.43 -21.16
N SER A 266 18.54 -7.21 -21.74
CA SER A 266 18.37 -8.66 -21.85
C SER A 266 18.20 -9.35 -20.49
N ASP A 267 18.71 -8.77 -19.43
CA ASP A 267 18.62 -9.33 -18.08
C ASP A 267 17.24 -9.06 -17.44
N ILE A 268 16.66 -7.89 -17.68
CA ILE A 268 15.27 -7.59 -17.31
C ILE A 268 14.28 -8.49 -18.07
N LEU A 269 14.55 -8.77 -19.34
CA LEU A 269 13.67 -9.64 -20.15
C LEU A 269 13.75 -11.12 -19.80
N LYS A 270 14.75 -11.55 -19.00
CA LYS A 270 14.92 -12.93 -18.54
C LYS A 270 14.34 -13.18 -17.14
N GLN A 271 14.05 -12.14 -16.40
CA GLN A 271 13.36 -12.19 -15.11
C GLN A 271 11.87 -12.39 -15.28
#